data_74645a99f760702c4a39f7fbe637ec9e
#
_entry.id   74645a99f760702c4a39f7fbe637ec9e
#
_cell.length_a   1.000
_cell.length_b   1.000
_cell.length_c   1.000
_cell.angle_alpha   90.00
_cell.angle_beta   90.00
_cell.angle_gamma   90.00
#
_symmetry.space_group_name_H-M   'P 1'
#
loop_
_entity.id
_entity.type
_entity.pdbx_description
1 polymer ?
#
loop_
_entity_poly.entity_id
_entity_poly.type
_entity_poly.pdbx_seq_one_letter_code
_entity_poly.pdbx_strand_id
1 'polypeptide(L)'
;MGSMKSIKIRNRWTGSVVFEYTKEGNTITETVLGAIRRGADLHGADLCGADLSGADLRGADLHGANLRNADLSGADLRSADLRSANLYGANLCDANLRDANLRDADLRGANLCGANLCGADLYGADLCDANLCDANLRDADLRGANLRG
;
A
#
# COMPACT_ATOMS: atom_id res chain seq x y z
N MET A 1 -3.72 32.18 10.54
CA MET A 1 -2.62 31.22 10.80
C MET A 1 -3.25 29.86 11.02
N GLY A 2 -3.01 28.90 10.13
CA GLY A 2 -3.52 27.55 10.30
C GLY A 2 -2.78 26.81 11.42
N SER A 3 -3.43 25.80 12.00
CA SER A 3 -2.84 25.02 13.09
C SER A 3 -1.75 24.08 12.55
N MET A 4 -0.57 24.10 13.14
CA MET A 4 0.49 23.13 12.88
C MET A 4 0.01 21.75 13.36
N LYS A 5 0.01 20.77 12.46
CA LYS A 5 -0.42 19.39 12.74
C LYS A 5 0.77 18.45 12.60
N SER A 6 1.10 17.75 13.68
CA SER A 6 2.09 16.66 13.66
C SER A 6 1.39 15.32 13.45
N ILE A 7 1.86 14.55 12.48
CA ILE A 7 1.41 13.18 12.23
C ILE A 7 2.62 12.26 12.36
N LYS A 8 2.43 11.17 13.11
CA LYS A 8 3.46 10.16 13.39
C LYS A 8 3.07 8.87 12.70
N ILE A 9 3.99 8.32 11.91
CA ILE A 9 3.91 6.95 11.42
C ILE A 9 4.62 6.06 12.45
N ARG A 10 3.96 4.99 12.88
CA ARG A 10 4.49 4.05 13.85
C ARG A 10 4.76 2.69 13.20
N ASN A 11 5.68 1.94 13.76
CA ASN A 11 5.84 0.54 13.42
C ASN A 11 4.72 -0.28 14.07
N ARG A 12 4.06 -1.16 13.29
CA ARG A 12 2.87 -1.94 13.71
C ARG A 12 3.15 -2.96 14.80
N TRP A 13 4.41 -3.40 14.93
CA TRP A 13 4.80 -4.43 15.91
C TRP A 13 5.38 -3.82 17.18
N THR A 14 6.18 -2.78 17.06
CA THR A 14 6.91 -2.18 18.21
C THR A 14 6.23 -0.95 18.78
N GLY A 15 5.33 -0.30 18.00
CA GLY A 15 4.72 0.98 18.35
C GLY A 15 5.68 2.17 18.29
N SER A 16 6.96 1.94 17.97
CA SER A 16 7.96 3.02 17.86
C SER A 16 7.62 3.97 16.72
N VAL A 17 7.94 5.25 16.87
CA VAL A 17 7.77 6.24 15.79
C VAL A 17 8.86 6.01 14.75
N VAL A 18 8.47 5.68 13.51
CA VAL A 18 9.40 5.53 12.38
C VAL A 18 9.57 6.83 11.61
N PHE A 19 8.54 7.67 11.60
CA PHE A 19 8.61 8.99 10.99
C PHE A 19 7.59 9.94 11.61
N GLU A 20 7.96 11.21 11.70
CA GLU A 20 7.08 12.29 12.16
C GLU A 20 7.23 13.50 11.25
N TYR A 21 6.12 14.08 10.84
CA TYR A 21 6.10 15.29 10.02
C TYR A 21 5.10 16.29 10.56
N THR A 22 5.57 17.51 10.73
CA THR A 22 4.75 18.62 11.24
C THR A 22 4.66 19.71 10.19
N LYS A 23 3.44 20.04 9.80
CA LYS A 23 3.12 21.06 8.80
C LYS A 23 1.75 21.66 9.09
N GLU A 24 1.51 22.87 8.63
CA GLU A 24 0.16 23.45 8.61
C GLU A 24 -0.76 22.62 7.72
N GLY A 25 -1.90 22.20 8.24
CA GLY A 25 -2.87 21.36 7.51
C GLY A 25 -2.34 19.98 7.08
N ASN A 26 -1.31 19.43 7.76
CA ASN A 26 -0.68 18.16 7.39
C ASN A 26 -1.67 17.01 7.31
N THR A 27 -1.48 16.14 6.30
CA THR A 27 -2.24 14.91 6.06
C THR A 27 -1.35 13.68 6.23
N ILE A 28 -1.96 12.49 6.35
CA ILE A 28 -1.21 11.24 6.38
C ILE A 28 -0.47 11.03 5.05
N THR A 29 -1.10 11.36 3.93
CA THR A 29 -0.51 11.30 2.59
C THR A 29 0.77 12.12 2.52
N GLU A 30 0.72 13.41 2.94
CA GLU A 30 1.91 14.28 2.95
C GLU A 30 3.00 13.75 3.90
N THR A 31 2.60 13.14 5.01
CA THR A 31 3.54 12.53 5.96
C THR A 31 4.24 11.33 5.34
N VAL A 32 3.50 10.43 4.68
CA VAL A 32 4.05 9.26 3.98
C VAL A 32 4.98 9.69 2.85
N LEU A 33 4.54 10.63 2.00
CA LEU A 33 5.37 11.16 0.92
C LEU A 33 6.62 11.88 1.45
N GLY A 34 6.50 12.56 2.59
CA GLY A 34 7.63 13.18 3.29
C GLY A 34 8.64 12.15 3.80
N ALA A 35 8.15 11.01 4.31
CA ALA A 35 8.98 9.88 4.75
C ALA A 35 9.75 9.29 3.56
N ILE A 36 9.06 8.97 2.46
CA ILE A 36 9.66 8.41 1.24
C ILE A 36 10.75 9.34 0.70
N ARG A 37 10.46 10.64 0.53
CA ARG A 37 11.43 11.62 0.03
C ARG A 37 12.69 11.76 0.90
N ARG A 38 12.59 11.46 2.19
CA ARG A 38 13.70 11.51 3.15
C ARG A 38 14.37 10.16 3.39
N GLY A 39 13.96 9.12 2.65
CA GLY A 39 14.50 7.76 2.77
C GLY A 39 14.22 7.12 4.13
N ALA A 40 13.11 7.49 4.78
CA ALA A 40 12.72 6.84 6.02
C ALA A 40 12.31 5.39 5.76
N ASP A 41 12.67 4.50 6.67
CA ASP A 41 12.28 3.10 6.64
C ASP A 41 10.80 2.97 7.03
N LEU A 42 9.95 2.60 6.07
CA LEU A 42 8.52 2.34 6.28
C LEU A 42 8.20 0.86 6.47
N HIS A 43 9.23 0.00 6.65
CA HIS A 43 9.04 -1.41 6.97
C HIS A 43 8.15 -1.58 8.20
N GLY A 44 7.08 -2.34 8.04
CA GLY A 44 6.09 -2.54 9.11
C GLY A 44 5.35 -1.27 9.56
N ALA A 45 5.35 -0.20 8.77
CA ALA A 45 4.61 1.01 9.10
C ALA A 45 3.12 0.72 9.31
N ASP A 46 2.53 1.33 10.34
CA ASP A 46 1.09 1.27 10.57
C ASP A 46 0.40 2.41 9.83
N LEU A 47 -0.25 2.05 8.73
CA LEU A 47 -0.99 2.92 7.83
C LEU A 47 -2.45 2.45 7.69
N CYS A 48 -2.97 1.76 8.73
CA CYS A 48 -4.34 1.26 8.76
C CYS A 48 -5.33 2.41 8.56
N GLY A 49 -6.23 2.26 7.58
CA GLY A 49 -7.24 3.26 7.23
C GLY A 49 -6.69 4.57 6.68
N ALA A 50 -5.40 4.62 6.30
CA ALA A 50 -4.81 5.83 5.74
C ALA A 50 -5.43 6.18 4.37
N ASP A 51 -5.71 7.46 4.15
CA ASP A 51 -6.03 7.99 2.82
C ASP A 51 -4.73 8.27 2.07
N LEU A 52 -4.42 7.42 1.11
CA LEU A 52 -3.28 7.49 0.19
C LEU A 52 -3.74 7.55 -1.26
N SER A 53 -5.00 7.97 -1.49
CA SER A 53 -5.59 8.06 -2.82
C SER A 53 -4.76 8.97 -3.73
N GLY A 54 -4.47 8.50 -4.94
CA GLY A 54 -3.66 9.20 -5.93
C GLY A 54 -2.19 9.46 -5.52
N ALA A 55 -1.71 8.91 -4.40
CA ALA A 55 -0.34 9.13 -3.93
C ALA A 55 0.72 8.55 -4.87
N ASP A 56 1.84 9.24 -5.02
CA ASP A 56 3.03 8.73 -5.73
C ASP A 56 3.89 7.91 -4.75
N LEU A 57 3.72 6.59 -4.80
CA LEU A 57 4.39 5.61 -3.94
C LEU A 57 5.36 4.71 -4.75
N ARG A 58 5.81 5.19 -5.90
CA ARG A 58 6.72 4.43 -6.78
C ARG A 58 7.99 4.02 -6.06
N GLY A 59 8.30 2.73 -6.11
CA GLY A 59 9.48 2.16 -5.49
C GLY A 59 9.52 2.28 -3.96
N ALA A 60 8.42 2.64 -3.32
CA ALA A 60 8.36 2.71 -1.86
C ALA A 60 8.61 1.34 -1.22
N ASP A 61 9.40 1.29 -0.17
CA ASP A 61 9.53 0.12 0.69
C ASP A 61 8.42 0.13 1.75
N LEU A 62 7.39 -0.68 1.51
CA LEU A 62 6.23 -0.89 2.37
C LEU A 62 6.16 -2.36 2.84
N HIS A 63 7.31 -3.06 2.84
CA HIS A 63 7.39 -4.45 3.28
C HIS A 63 6.77 -4.60 4.69
N GLY A 64 5.85 -5.54 4.82
CA GLY A 64 5.17 -5.82 6.09
C GLY A 64 4.31 -4.68 6.63
N ALA A 65 4.09 -3.60 5.88
CA ALA A 65 3.25 -2.49 6.34
C ALA A 65 1.81 -2.93 6.59
N ASN A 66 1.14 -2.29 7.54
CA ASN A 66 -0.28 -2.44 7.78
C ASN A 66 -1.05 -1.39 6.97
N LEU A 67 -1.60 -1.81 5.84
CA LEU A 67 -2.43 -1.00 4.95
C LEU A 67 -3.90 -1.47 4.98
N ARG A 68 -4.30 -2.15 6.06
CA ARG A 68 -5.67 -2.62 6.23
C ARG A 68 -6.68 -1.48 6.08
N ASN A 69 -7.68 -1.66 5.21
CA ASN A 69 -8.71 -0.67 4.92
C ASN A 69 -8.16 0.69 4.45
N ALA A 70 -6.91 0.78 4.02
CA ALA A 70 -6.37 2.02 3.45
C ALA A 70 -7.04 2.33 2.09
N ASP A 71 -7.17 3.59 1.78
CA ASP A 71 -7.55 4.05 0.45
C ASP A 71 -6.29 4.31 -0.38
N LEU A 72 -6.05 3.47 -1.38
CA LEU A 72 -4.96 3.54 -2.35
C LEU A 72 -5.52 3.72 -3.77
N SER A 73 -6.78 4.16 -3.90
CA SER A 73 -7.40 4.33 -5.22
C SER A 73 -6.61 5.30 -6.09
N GLY A 74 -6.33 4.88 -7.32
CA GLY A 74 -5.53 5.66 -8.27
C GLY A 74 -4.08 5.90 -7.86
N ALA A 75 -3.58 5.34 -6.77
CA ALA A 75 -2.19 5.51 -6.35
C ALA A 75 -1.20 4.88 -7.35
N ASP A 76 -0.03 5.48 -7.47
CA ASP A 76 1.07 4.94 -8.28
C ASP A 76 2.04 4.14 -7.39
N LEU A 77 1.92 2.82 -7.44
CA LEU A 77 2.69 1.84 -6.67
C LEU A 77 3.68 1.06 -7.54
N ARG A 78 4.03 1.59 -8.72
CA ARG A 78 4.96 0.90 -9.62
C ARG A 78 6.26 0.56 -8.92
N SER A 79 6.69 -0.71 -9.07
CA SER A 79 7.92 -1.24 -8.46
C SER A 79 8.00 -1.08 -6.93
N ALA A 80 6.88 -0.82 -6.24
CA ALA A 80 6.85 -0.78 -4.78
C ALA A 80 7.09 -2.17 -4.18
N ASP A 81 7.71 -2.23 -3.02
CA ASP A 81 7.86 -3.44 -2.23
C ASP A 81 6.73 -3.54 -1.20
N LEU A 82 5.78 -4.42 -1.46
CA LEU A 82 4.61 -4.70 -0.62
C LEU A 82 4.65 -6.14 -0.08
N ARG A 83 5.83 -6.78 -0.06
CA ARG A 83 5.95 -8.14 0.46
C ARG A 83 5.39 -8.24 1.88
N SER A 84 4.60 -9.28 2.13
CA SER A 84 3.98 -9.54 3.43
C SER A 84 3.18 -8.34 4.00
N ALA A 85 2.83 -7.35 3.19
CA ALA A 85 1.97 -6.25 3.60
C ALA A 85 0.55 -6.75 3.88
N ASN A 86 -0.12 -6.14 4.85
CA ASN A 86 -1.52 -6.39 5.11
C ASN A 86 -2.37 -5.35 4.36
N LEU A 87 -2.98 -5.77 3.26
CA LEU A 87 -3.88 -4.98 2.41
C LEU A 87 -5.34 -5.45 2.55
N TYR A 88 -5.69 -6.15 3.65
CA TYR A 88 -7.04 -6.63 3.90
C TYR A 88 -8.07 -5.49 3.76
N GLY A 89 -9.02 -5.67 2.84
CA GLY A 89 -10.08 -4.69 2.60
C GLY A 89 -9.60 -3.34 2.06
N ALA A 90 -8.35 -3.20 1.64
CA ALA A 90 -7.85 -1.96 1.05
C ALA A 90 -8.55 -1.64 -0.28
N ASN A 91 -8.73 -0.36 -0.56
CA ASN A 91 -9.22 0.12 -1.85
C ASN A 91 -8.03 0.41 -2.78
N LEU A 92 -7.83 -0.42 -3.78
CA LEU A 92 -6.81 -0.31 -4.83
C LEU A 92 -7.44 -0.07 -6.21
N CYS A 93 -8.69 0.41 -6.25
CA CYS A 93 -9.36 0.69 -7.52
C CYS A 93 -8.52 1.64 -8.38
N ASP A 94 -8.31 1.28 -9.66
CA ASP A 94 -7.51 2.03 -10.62
C ASP A 94 -6.05 2.31 -10.20
N ALA A 95 -5.54 1.64 -9.17
CA ALA A 95 -4.15 1.79 -8.74
C ALA A 95 -3.18 1.19 -9.76
N ASN A 96 -1.99 1.77 -9.89
CA ASN A 96 -0.93 1.26 -10.76
C ASN A 96 0.09 0.47 -9.95
N LEU A 97 -0.02 -0.86 -9.99
CA LEU A 97 0.84 -1.84 -9.30
C LEU A 97 1.81 -2.53 -10.25
N ARG A 98 2.08 -1.91 -11.43
CA ARG A 98 2.95 -2.51 -12.41
C ARG A 98 4.33 -2.81 -11.80
N ASP A 99 4.82 -4.04 -12.02
CA ASP A 99 6.11 -4.53 -11.54
C ASP A 99 6.25 -4.44 -9.99
N ALA A 100 5.17 -4.26 -9.23
CA ALA A 100 5.19 -4.27 -7.77
C ALA A 100 5.44 -5.68 -7.21
N ASN A 101 6.09 -5.75 -6.05
CA ASN A 101 6.30 -7.00 -5.34
C ASN A 101 5.27 -7.18 -4.22
N LEU A 102 4.33 -8.09 -4.42
CA LEU A 102 3.21 -8.40 -3.52
C LEU A 102 3.32 -9.83 -2.94
N ARG A 103 4.55 -10.41 -2.95
CA ARG A 103 4.74 -11.78 -2.42
C ARG A 103 4.23 -11.90 -1.00
N ASP A 104 3.46 -12.94 -0.76
CA ASP A 104 2.89 -13.27 0.55
C ASP A 104 2.04 -12.14 1.17
N ALA A 105 1.56 -11.16 0.37
CA ALA A 105 0.69 -10.09 0.83
C ALA A 105 -0.73 -10.61 1.12
N ASP A 106 -1.38 -10.02 2.12
CA ASP A 106 -2.78 -10.26 2.45
C ASP A 106 -3.68 -9.25 1.73
N LEU A 107 -4.29 -9.67 0.62
CA LEU A 107 -5.19 -8.87 -0.23
C LEU A 107 -6.65 -9.31 -0.07
N ARG A 108 -6.98 -10.08 0.97
CA ARG A 108 -8.34 -10.58 1.16
C ARG A 108 -9.35 -9.45 1.23
N GLY A 109 -10.40 -9.56 0.42
CA GLY A 109 -11.47 -8.55 0.34
C GLY A 109 -11.01 -7.20 -0.19
N ALA A 110 -9.79 -7.06 -0.72
CA ALA A 110 -9.33 -5.82 -1.34
C ALA A 110 -10.09 -5.52 -2.64
N ASN A 111 -10.31 -4.25 -2.91
CA ASN A 111 -10.87 -3.81 -4.18
C ASN A 111 -9.75 -3.45 -5.17
N LEU A 112 -9.53 -4.29 -6.17
CA LEU A 112 -8.53 -4.14 -7.24
C LEU A 112 -9.20 -3.85 -8.59
N CYS A 113 -10.46 -3.38 -8.59
CA CYS A 113 -11.17 -3.08 -9.82
C CYS A 113 -10.39 -2.06 -10.67
N GLY A 114 -10.14 -2.39 -11.94
CA GLY A 114 -9.37 -1.56 -12.86
C GLY A 114 -7.87 -1.42 -12.55
N ALA A 115 -7.35 -2.05 -11.50
CA ALA A 115 -5.95 -1.94 -11.13
C ALA A 115 -5.01 -2.52 -12.21
N ASN A 116 -3.85 -1.89 -12.39
CA ASN A 116 -2.82 -2.39 -13.29
C ASN A 116 -1.76 -3.20 -12.52
N LEU A 117 -1.83 -4.53 -12.61
CA LEU A 117 -0.91 -5.49 -11.98
C LEU A 117 0.04 -6.12 -12.99
N CYS A 118 0.24 -5.48 -14.16
CA CYS A 118 1.12 -6.01 -15.20
C CYS A 118 2.53 -6.25 -14.65
N GLY A 119 3.05 -7.47 -14.76
CA GLY A 119 4.37 -7.87 -14.27
C GLY A 119 4.50 -7.92 -12.74
N ALA A 120 3.44 -7.74 -11.97
CA ALA A 120 3.48 -7.81 -10.50
C ALA A 120 3.80 -9.23 -10.01
N ASP A 121 4.58 -9.35 -8.94
CA ASP A 121 4.86 -10.61 -8.27
C ASP A 121 3.86 -10.83 -7.12
N LEU A 122 2.88 -11.72 -7.33
CA LEU A 122 1.83 -12.11 -6.40
C LEU A 122 2.06 -13.53 -5.84
N TYR A 123 3.30 -14.04 -5.91
CA TYR A 123 3.61 -15.36 -5.39
C TYR A 123 3.16 -15.51 -3.93
N GLY A 124 2.30 -16.50 -3.66
CA GLY A 124 1.80 -16.77 -2.31
C GLY A 124 0.83 -15.75 -1.74
N ALA A 125 0.44 -14.70 -2.48
CA ALA A 125 -0.50 -13.71 -2.00
C ALA A 125 -1.90 -14.29 -1.75
N ASP A 126 -2.60 -13.79 -0.74
CA ASP A 126 -3.97 -14.17 -0.45
C ASP A 126 -4.95 -13.14 -1.02
N LEU A 127 -5.66 -13.51 -2.09
CA LEU A 127 -6.64 -12.69 -2.80
C LEU A 127 -8.08 -13.21 -2.57
N CYS A 128 -8.30 -13.99 -1.50
CA CYS A 128 -9.64 -14.50 -1.19
C CYS A 128 -10.65 -13.35 -1.12
N ASP A 129 -11.77 -13.46 -1.84
CA ASP A 129 -12.82 -12.43 -1.92
C ASP A 129 -12.35 -11.06 -2.45
N ALA A 130 -11.17 -10.96 -3.07
CA ALA A 130 -10.73 -9.71 -3.69
C ALA A 130 -11.51 -9.43 -4.99
N ASN A 131 -11.86 -8.17 -5.21
CA ASN A 131 -12.49 -7.73 -6.45
C ASN A 131 -11.43 -7.41 -7.51
N LEU A 132 -11.29 -8.24 -8.53
CA LEU A 132 -10.36 -8.10 -9.65
C LEU A 132 -11.06 -7.68 -10.96
N CYS A 133 -12.28 -7.11 -10.89
CA CYS A 133 -13.01 -6.67 -12.08
C CYS A 133 -12.13 -5.73 -12.91
N ASP A 134 -11.99 -6.00 -14.20
CA ASP A 134 -11.21 -5.22 -15.16
C ASP A 134 -9.71 -5.00 -14.77
N ALA A 135 -9.19 -5.74 -13.79
CA ALA A 135 -7.78 -5.67 -13.43
C ALA A 135 -6.89 -6.24 -14.54
N ASN A 136 -5.77 -5.58 -14.80
CA ASN A 136 -4.76 -6.05 -15.76
C ASN A 136 -3.71 -6.91 -15.06
N LEU A 137 -3.80 -8.22 -15.19
CA LEU A 137 -2.87 -9.21 -14.61
C LEU A 137 -1.85 -9.75 -15.64
N ARG A 138 -1.66 -9.04 -16.75
CA ARG A 138 -0.73 -9.49 -17.79
C ARG A 138 0.67 -9.69 -17.20
N ASP A 139 1.27 -10.84 -17.48
CA ASP A 139 2.63 -11.21 -17.05
C ASP A 139 2.81 -11.22 -15.50
N ALA A 140 1.72 -11.16 -14.71
CA ALA A 140 1.78 -11.28 -13.24
C ALA A 140 2.10 -12.70 -12.80
N ASP A 141 2.90 -12.85 -11.73
CA ASP A 141 3.20 -14.15 -11.13
C ASP A 141 2.18 -14.49 -10.03
N LEU A 142 1.22 -15.34 -10.33
CA LEU A 142 0.16 -15.79 -9.42
C LEU A 142 0.44 -17.18 -8.82
N ARG A 143 1.66 -17.72 -8.95
CA ARG A 143 1.96 -19.05 -8.42
C ARG A 143 1.79 -19.08 -6.91
N GLY A 144 1.02 -20.05 -6.41
CA GLY A 144 0.71 -20.19 -4.99
C GLY A 144 -0.27 -19.15 -4.44
N ALA A 145 -0.77 -18.22 -5.25
CA ALA A 145 -1.77 -17.26 -4.81
C ALA A 145 -3.12 -17.94 -4.52
N ASN A 146 -3.84 -17.47 -3.49
CA ASN A 146 -5.18 -17.92 -3.16
C ASN A 146 -6.20 -16.98 -3.82
N LEU A 147 -6.97 -17.51 -4.78
CA LEU A 147 -7.96 -16.78 -5.58
C LEU A 147 -9.40 -17.24 -5.27
N ARG A 148 -9.65 -17.78 -4.08
CA ARG A 148 -10.99 -18.26 -3.70
C ARG A 148 -11.92 -17.07 -3.43
N GLY A 149 -13.17 -17.15 -3.91
CA GLY A 149 -14.18 -16.12 -3.71
C GLY A 149 -15.26 -16.16 -4.76
#